data_6ab18001bde99a6405e78240ce99fbe0
#
_entry.id   6ab18001bde99a6405e78240ce99fbe0
#
_cell.length_a   1.000
_cell.length_b   1.000
_cell.length_c   1.000
_cell.angle_alpha   90.00
_cell.angle_beta   90.00
_cell.angle_gamma   90.00
#
_symmetry.space_group_name_H-M   'P 1'
#
loop_
_entity.id
_entity.type
_entity.pdbx_description
1 polymer ?
#
loop_
_entity_poly.entity_id
_entity_poly.type
_entity_poly.pdbx_seq_one_letter_code
_entity_poly.pdbx_strand_id
1 'polypeptide(L)'
;MPCSLSNAVAALERLAPLGLAEDWDNTGLLVDHAKPRRVRRCLLTIDLSDAVLDEAIQGGHELIVSYHPPIFSPLRRLRGSAPGEARILRAARAGIAIYSPHTALDSAQGGVNDWLADGLGALSSRECLTAIPTTEGGAFRLEARLPRPAADELVAGLAADGYAPDLEEDGARSRVRLTFDGDAPRRRVGALPLELRAHCEIVRREPAFFPTAGQARGVTLRRPARIEQIARKIKKHLGLAQVRIATAPRHAEGSLLERVLICAGAGGSALAPRPADLYWTGEMRHHDVLAALDRGTSVILSEHTHTERGYLPVLRERLDAELDGEVMIDVSRADVEPLRTC
;
A
#
# COMPACT_ATOMS: atom_id res chain seq x y z
N MET A 1 -20.30 -21.19 -4.93
CA MET A 1 -19.53 -22.23 -4.18
C MET A 1 -18.74 -21.51 -3.10
N PRO A 2 -18.50 -22.08 -1.91
CA PRO A 2 -17.72 -21.37 -0.88
C PRO A 2 -16.35 -20.93 -1.45
N CYS A 3 -15.96 -19.67 -1.21
CA CYS A 3 -14.73 -19.04 -1.69
C CYS A 3 -13.48 -19.79 -1.20
N SER A 4 -12.50 -20.03 -2.03
CA SER A 4 -11.20 -20.54 -1.59
C SER A 4 -10.38 -19.40 -0.95
N LEU A 5 -9.43 -19.74 -0.05
CA LEU A 5 -8.52 -18.71 0.50
C LEU A 5 -7.75 -17.99 -0.61
N SER A 6 -7.30 -18.71 -1.65
CA SER A 6 -6.61 -18.10 -2.79
C SER A 6 -7.48 -17.10 -3.56
N ASN A 7 -8.79 -17.37 -3.71
CA ASN A 7 -9.71 -16.43 -4.35
C ASN A 7 -9.94 -15.19 -3.47
N ALA A 8 -10.07 -15.37 -2.14
CA ALA A 8 -10.19 -14.25 -1.21
C ALA A 8 -8.95 -13.37 -1.21
N VAL A 9 -7.75 -13.97 -1.23
CA VAL A 9 -6.47 -13.25 -1.34
C VAL A 9 -6.39 -12.52 -2.68
N ALA A 10 -6.72 -13.17 -3.80
CA ALA A 10 -6.72 -12.53 -5.11
C ALA A 10 -7.71 -11.34 -5.18
N ALA A 11 -8.86 -11.41 -4.51
CA ALA A 11 -9.79 -10.29 -4.41
C ALA A 11 -9.18 -9.11 -3.63
N LEU A 12 -8.50 -9.39 -2.51
CA LEU A 12 -7.78 -8.37 -1.74
C LEU A 12 -6.66 -7.72 -2.56
N GLU A 13 -5.91 -8.51 -3.32
CA GLU A 13 -4.83 -8.01 -4.19
C GLU A 13 -5.34 -7.22 -5.41
N ARG A 14 -6.57 -7.46 -5.88
CA ARG A 14 -7.20 -6.58 -6.88
C ARG A 14 -7.57 -5.22 -6.29
N LEU A 15 -8.00 -5.17 -5.02
CA LEU A 15 -8.32 -3.92 -4.31
C LEU A 15 -7.07 -3.14 -3.91
N ALA A 16 -6.02 -3.84 -3.51
CA ALA A 16 -4.74 -3.29 -3.05
C ALA A 16 -3.58 -4.18 -3.54
N PRO A 17 -3.14 -4.01 -4.80
CA PRO A 17 -2.02 -4.77 -5.35
C PRO A 17 -0.76 -4.65 -4.48
N LEU A 18 -0.12 -5.78 -4.14
CA LEU A 18 1.05 -5.80 -3.25
C LEU A 18 2.23 -4.99 -3.79
N GLY A 19 2.33 -4.84 -5.12
CA GLY A 19 3.32 -3.95 -5.74
C GLY A 19 3.14 -2.46 -5.43
N LEU A 20 2.05 -2.06 -4.75
CA LEU A 20 1.82 -0.70 -4.25
C LEU A 20 2.28 -0.51 -2.80
N ALA A 21 2.76 -1.56 -2.12
CA ALA A 21 3.29 -1.45 -0.78
C ALA A 21 4.66 -0.76 -0.77
N GLU A 22 5.00 -0.16 0.36
CA GLU A 22 6.34 0.35 0.60
C GLU A 22 7.35 -0.80 0.75
N ASP A 23 8.58 -0.61 0.29
CA ASP A 23 9.64 -1.65 0.28
C ASP A 23 9.98 -2.21 1.68
N TRP A 24 9.75 -1.42 2.72
CA TRP A 24 9.99 -1.81 4.12
C TRP A 24 8.83 -2.58 4.75
N ASP A 25 7.67 -2.63 4.09
CA ASP A 25 6.43 -3.17 4.64
C ASP A 25 6.35 -4.70 4.50
N ASN A 26 5.53 -5.32 5.34
CA ASN A 26 5.27 -6.76 5.30
C ASN A 26 3.79 -7.01 5.00
N THR A 27 3.42 -6.91 3.73
CA THR A 27 2.05 -7.05 3.25
C THR A 27 1.76 -8.43 2.64
N GLY A 28 0.49 -8.74 2.45
CA GLY A 28 0.03 -9.98 1.84
C GLY A 28 -0.43 -11.04 2.83
N LEU A 29 -0.41 -12.31 2.43
CA LEU A 29 -0.81 -13.44 3.26
C LEU A 29 0.32 -13.80 4.24
N LEU A 30 0.18 -13.36 5.50
CA LEU A 30 1.20 -13.51 6.53
C LEU A 30 1.13 -14.85 7.28
N VAL A 31 -0.06 -15.43 7.39
CA VAL A 31 -0.30 -16.73 8.00
C VAL A 31 -1.23 -17.52 7.11
N ASP A 32 -0.77 -18.67 6.66
CA ASP A 32 -1.51 -19.60 5.81
C ASP A 32 -1.68 -20.96 6.51
N HIS A 33 -2.41 -21.86 5.88
CA HIS A 33 -2.71 -23.20 6.36
C HIS A 33 -2.07 -24.27 5.49
N ALA A 34 -1.62 -25.35 6.14
CA ALA A 34 -1.07 -26.50 5.44
C ALA A 34 -2.10 -27.27 4.56
N LYS A 35 -3.39 -26.98 4.66
CA LYS A 35 -4.46 -27.61 3.87
C LYS A 35 -5.33 -26.56 3.21
N PRO A 36 -5.74 -26.78 1.94
CA PRO A 36 -6.67 -25.88 1.26
C PRO A 36 -7.92 -25.65 2.10
N ARG A 37 -8.23 -24.40 2.39
CA ARG A 37 -9.43 -24.03 3.14
C ARG A 37 -10.37 -23.16 2.33
N ARG A 38 -11.63 -23.28 2.69
CA ARG A 38 -12.71 -22.40 2.22
C ARG A 38 -12.91 -21.30 3.23
N VAL A 39 -13.07 -20.09 2.76
CA VAL A 39 -13.39 -18.91 3.56
C VAL A 39 -14.89 -18.67 3.43
N ARG A 40 -15.62 -18.78 4.53
CA ARG A 40 -17.04 -18.43 4.64
C ARG A 40 -17.24 -17.15 5.42
N ARG A 41 -16.30 -16.87 6.34
CA ARG A 41 -16.33 -15.67 7.18
C ARG A 41 -14.95 -15.02 7.24
N CYS A 42 -14.94 -13.70 7.01
CA CYS A 42 -13.77 -12.86 7.08
C CYS A 42 -13.99 -11.77 8.14
N LEU A 43 -12.99 -11.51 8.98
CA LEU A 43 -13.01 -10.41 9.95
C LEU A 43 -12.03 -9.33 9.52
N LEU A 44 -12.51 -8.09 9.40
CA LEU A 44 -11.67 -6.90 9.14
C LEU A 44 -11.33 -6.20 10.47
N THR A 45 -10.08 -5.81 10.63
CA THR A 45 -9.58 -5.11 11.82
C THR A 45 -8.44 -4.17 11.47
N ILE A 46 -8.19 -3.15 12.28
CA ILE A 46 -6.96 -2.34 12.19
C ILE A 46 -5.82 -3.10 12.87
N ASP A 47 -6.00 -3.42 14.15
CA ASP A 47 -4.98 -4.08 14.97
C ASP A 47 -5.43 -5.48 15.39
N LEU A 48 -4.60 -6.49 15.16
CA LEU A 48 -4.85 -7.83 15.68
C LEU A 48 -4.47 -7.92 17.17
N SER A 49 -5.38 -7.53 18.05
CA SER A 49 -5.25 -7.72 19.49
C SER A 49 -5.71 -9.12 19.94
N ASP A 50 -5.48 -9.47 21.23
CA ASP A 50 -6.00 -10.73 21.77
C ASP A 50 -7.53 -10.77 21.76
N ALA A 51 -8.18 -9.65 22.06
CA ALA A 51 -9.64 -9.53 22.03
C ALA A 51 -10.21 -9.72 20.60
N VAL A 52 -9.54 -9.15 19.58
CA VAL A 52 -9.91 -9.36 18.17
C VAL A 52 -9.75 -10.82 17.75
N LEU A 53 -8.65 -11.46 18.18
CA LEU A 53 -8.45 -12.88 17.88
C LEU A 53 -9.50 -13.77 18.56
N ASP A 54 -9.88 -13.46 19.82
CA ASP A 54 -10.94 -14.15 20.51
C ASP A 54 -12.29 -14.00 19.81
N GLU A 55 -12.60 -12.77 19.35
CA GLU A 55 -13.79 -12.50 18.52
C GLU A 55 -13.79 -13.34 17.24
N ALA A 56 -12.64 -13.40 16.53
CA ALA A 56 -12.52 -14.19 15.32
C ALA A 56 -12.73 -15.69 15.56
N ILE A 57 -12.13 -16.25 16.62
CA ILE A 57 -12.26 -17.66 16.98
C ILE A 57 -13.71 -17.99 17.35
N GLN A 58 -14.33 -17.19 18.21
CA GLN A 58 -15.72 -17.38 18.66
C GLN A 58 -16.71 -17.20 17.51
N GLY A 59 -16.43 -16.27 16.61
CA GLY A 59 -17.23 -16.01 15.41
C GLY A 59 -17.07 -17.03 14.29
N GLY A 60 -16.10 -17.95 14.41
CA GLY A 60 -15.82 -18.97 13.39
C GLY A 60 -15.29 -18.38 12.08
N HIS A 61 -14.51 -17.31 12.15
CA HIS A 61 -13.86 -16.71 10.98
C HIS A 61 -12.69 -17.58 10.54
N GLU A 62 -12.54 -17.75 9.23
CA GLU A 62 -11.43 -18.50 8.62
C GLU A 62 -10.33 -17.57 8.09
N LEU A 63 -10.63 -16.28 7.91
CA LEU A 63 -9.70 -15.24 7.46
C LEU A 63 -9.82 -14.00 8.35
N ILE A 64 -8.69 -13.45 8.76
CA ILE A 64 -8.59 -12.09 9.32
C ILE A 64 -7.84 -11.23 8.34
N VAL A 65 -8.41 -10.09 7.97
CA VAL A 65 -7.70 -9.00 7.28
C VAL A 65 -7.34 -7.96 8.33
N SER A 66 -6.08 -7.97 8.74
CA SER A 66 -5.52 -7.00 9.68
C SER A 66 -4.83 -5.89 8.89
N TYR A 67 -5.34 -4.66 9.01
CA TYR A 67 -4.74 -3.53 8.29
C TYR A 67 -3.26 -3.40 8.63
N HIS A 68 -2.92 -3.29 9.92
CA HIS A 68 -1.54 -3.38 10.36
C HIS A 68 -1.06 -4.83 10.38
N PRO A 69 0.15 -5.12 9.83
CA PRO A 69 0.69 -6.47 9.83
C PRO A 69 1.07 -6.92 11.24
N PRO A 70 0.44 -7.98 11.79
CA PRO A 70 0.79 -8.50 13.11
C PRO A 70 2.18 -9.15 13.15
N ILE A 71 2.75 -9.44 11.98
CA ILE A 71 4.15 -9.81 11.79
C ILE A 71 4.80 -8.67 11.01
N PHE A 72 5.24 -7.62 11.70
CA PHE A 72 5.88 -6.47 11.06
C PHE A 72 7.35 -6.71 10.73
N SER A 73 8.08 -7.36 11.63
CA SER A 73 9.48 -7.74 11.44
C SER A 73 9.64 -9.25 11.31
N PRO A 74 10.68 -9.75 10.60
CA PRO A 74 10.92 -11.17 10.47
C PRO A 74 10.99 -11.90 11.80
N LEU A 75 10.20 -12.95 11.97
CA LEU A 75 10.20 -13.78 13.19
C LEU A 75 11.32 -14.83 13.11
N ARG A 76 12.26 -14.77 14.03
CA ARG A 76 13.31 -15.81 14.18
C ARG A 76 12.82 -17.03 14.96
N ARG A 77 11.78 -16.89 15.76
CA ARG A 77 11.18 -17.91 16.63
C ARG A 77 9.69 -17.65 16.77
N LEU A 78 8.92 -18.70 17.06
CA LEU A 78 7.51 -18.62 17.44
C LEU A 78 7.35 -19.24 18.82
N ARG A 79 7.14 -18.42 19.85
CA ARG A 79 7.06 -18.83 21.26
C ARG A 79 5.73 -18.41 21.87
N GLY A 80 5.11 -19.32 22.61
CA GLY A 80 3.87 -19.01 23.34
C GLY A 80 4.05 -18.03 24.51
N SER A 81 5.29 -17.74 24.91
CA SER A 81 5.59 -16.80 26.00
C SER A 81 5.70 -15.33 25.55
N ALA A 82 5.80 -15.07 24.23
CA ALA A 82 5.83 -13.73 23.69
C ALA A 82 4.44 -13.37 23.14
N PRO A 83 3.78 -12.29 23.60
CA PRO A 83 2.36 -12.00 23.27
C PRO A 83 2.06 -11.97 21.77
N GLY A 84 2.88 -11.30 20.96
CA GLY A 84 2.71 -11.24 19.51
C GLY A 84 2.84 -12.61 18.83
N GLU A 85 3.91 -13.37 19.18
CA GLU A 85 4.15 -14.72 18.67
C GLU A 85 3.03 -15.69 19.12
N ALA A 86 2.54 -15.55 20.36
CA ALA A 86 1.45 -16.36 20.91
C ALA A 86 0.14 -16.15 20.12
N ARG A 87 -0.18 -14.93 19.72
CA ARG A 87 -1.35 -14.64 18.88
C ARG A 87 -1.27 -15.34 17.53
N ILE A 88 -0.10 -15.25 16.86
CA ILE A 88 0.12 -15.94 15.58
C ILE A 88 -0.05 -17.47 15.74
N LEU A 89 0.53 -18.06 16.80
CA LEU A 89 0.36 -19.48 17.11
C LEU A 89 -1.09 -19.85 17.39
N ARG A 90 -1.84 -19.00 18.10
CA ARG A 90 -3.28 -19.23 18.38
C ARG A 90 -4.10 -19.15 17.11
N ALA A 91 -3.88 -18.16 16.24
CA ALA A 91 -4.55 -18.05 14.95
C ALA A 91 -4.29 -19.27 14.07
N ALA A 92 -3.02 -19.68 13.93
CA ALA A 92 -2.65 -20.87 13.17
C ALA A 92 -3.29 -22.16 13.72
N ARG A 93 -3.33 -22.36 15.04
CA ARG A 93 -3.99 -23.51 15.69
C ARG A 93 -5.50 -23.50 15.48
N ALA A 94 -6.13 -22.32 15.50
CA ALA A 94 -7.55 -22.17 15.23
C ALA A 94 -7.87 -22.34 13.74
N GLY A 95 -6.84 -22.41 12.90
CA GLY A 95 -6.99 -22.52 11.47
C GLY A 95 -7.46 -21.23 10.82
N ILE A 96 -7.05 -20.08 11.32
CA ILE A 96 -7.38 -18.76 10.80
C ILE A 96 -6.19 -18.25 9.99
N ALA A 97 -6.42 -17.91 8.72
CA ALA A 97 -5.45 -17.22 7.89
C ALA A 97 -5.39 -15.74 8.25
N ILE A 98 -4.24 -15.09 8.06
CA ILE A 98 -4.08 -13.67 8.32
C ILE A 98 -3.47 -13.01 7.08
N TYR A 99 -4.17 -12.00 6.56
CA TYR A 99 -3.74 -11.14 5.46
C TYR A 99 -3.58 -9.70 5.95
N SER A 100 -2.58 -8.98 5.44
CA SER A 100 -2.40 -7.55 5.73
C SER A 100 -2.21 -6.75 4.43
N PRO A 101 -3.08 -5.79 4.11
CA PRO A 101 -2.91 -4.92 2.95
C PRO A 101 -2.07 -3.67 3.25
N HIS A 102 -2.06 -3.16 4.47
CA HIS A 102 -1.31 -2.02 5.04
C HIS A 102 -1.03 -0.91 4.00
N THR A 103 0.25 -0.58 3.74
CA THR A 103 0.63 0.52 2.84
C THR A 103 0.20 0.32 1.38
N ALA A 104 -0.03 -0.92 0.94
CA ALA A 104 -0.63 -1.17 -0.37
C ALA A 104 -2.04 -0.60 -0.47
N LEU A 105 -2.84 -0.70 0.60
CA LEU A 105 -4.20 -0.14 0.66
C LEU A 105 -4.20 1.39 0.78
N ASP A 106 -3.17 1.96 1.42
CA ASP A 106 -2.97 3.42 1.45
C ASP A 106 -2.70 3.99 0.07
N SER A 107 -1.92 3.26 -0.72
CA SER A 107 -1.49 3.67 -2.05
C SER A 107 -2.52 3.42 -3.13
N ALA A 108 -3.39 2.41 -2.95
CA ALA A 108 -4.36 1.98 -3.94
C ALA A 108 -5.36 3.08 -4.31
N GLN A 109 -5.80 3.08 -5.57
CA GLN A 109 -6.92 3.92 -5.99
C GLN A 109 -8.21 3.51 -5.24
N GLY A 110 -8.89 4.50 -4.69
CA GLY A 110 -10.04 4.28 -3.81
C GLY A 110 -9.68 3.66 -2.45
N GLY A 111 -8.38 3.63 -2.07
CA GLY A 111 -7.89 3.20 -0.78
C GLY A 111 -8.05 4.26 0.32
N VAL A 112 -7.32 4.07 1.42
CA VAL A 112 -7.49 4.87 2.65
C VAL A 112 -7.26 6.36 2.40
N ASN A 113 -6.19 6.73 1.69
CA ASN A 113 -5.89 8.13 1.42
C ASN A 113 -6.92 8.81 0.49
N ASP A 114 -7.53 8.06 -0.43
CA ASP A 114 -8.63 8.57 -1.26
C ASP A 114 -9.89 8.78 -0.43
N TRP A 115 -10.22 7.82 0.45
CA TRP A 115 -11.34 7.94 1.37
C TRP A 115 -11.20 9.15 2.30
N LEU A 116 -9.98 9.40 2.85
CA LEU A 116 -9.72 10.62 3.63
C LEU A 116 -9.98 11.87 2.79
N ALA A 117 -9.48 11.92 1.56
CA ALA A 117 -9.69 13.06 0.66
C ALA A 117 -11.18 13.34 0.39
N ASP A 118 -12.00 12.30 0.26
CA ASP A 118 -13.46 12.42 0.09
C ASP A 118 -14.14 13.15 1.27
N GLY A 119 -13.59 13.01 2.47
CA GLY A 119 -14.05 13.71 3.67
C GLY A 119 -13.94 15.24 3.60
N LEU A 120 -13.13 15.79 2.72
CA LEU A 120 -13.03 17.23 2.49
C LEU A 120 -14.15 17.78 1.60
N GLY A 121 -14.90 16.92 0.91
CA GLY A 121 -16.00 17.29 0.01
C GLY A 121 -15.53 17.61 -1.40
N ALA A 122 -16.15 18.60 -2.07
CA ALA A 122 -15.85 18.88 -3.46
C ALA A 122 -14.42 19.38 -3.69
N LEU A 123 -13.68 18.66 -4.52
CA LEU A 123 -12.30 18.93 -4.93
C LEU A 123 -12.26 19.42 -6.38
N SER A 124 -11.30 20.26 -6.73
CA SER A 124 -10.97 20.61 -8.11
C SER A 124 -9.86 19.74 -8.69
N SER A 125 -8.99 19.19 -7.83
CA SER A 125 -7.97 18.20 -8.24
C SER A 125 -7.65 17.25 -7.09
N ARG A 126 -7.17 16.04 -7.46
CA ARG A 126 -6.58 15.04 -6.57
C ARG A 126 -5.41 14.39 -7.30
N GLU A 127 -4.29 14.23 -6.63
CA GLU A 127 -3.11 13.57 -7.15
C GLU A 127 -2.41 12.76 -6.06
N CYS A 128 -1.62 11.75 -6.44
CA CYS A 128 -0.70 11.08 -5.53
C CYS A 128 0.52 11.96 -5.29
N LEU A 129 1.00 12.03 -4.05
CA LEU A 129 2.20 12.82 -3.73
C LEU A 129 3.49 12.07 -4.05
N THR A 130 3.49 10.77 -3.83
CA THR A 130 4.60 9.88 -4.19
C THR A 130 4.01 8.77 -5.04
N ALA A 131 4.13 8.92 -6.36
CA ALA A 131 3.68 7.91 -7.30
C ALA A 131 4.56 6.67 -7.19
N ILE A 132 3.94 5.50 -7.20
CA ILE A 132 4.65 4.22 -7.17
C ILE A 132 4.95 3.81 -8.62
N PRO A 133 6.21 3.47 -8.92
CA PRO A 133 6.56 3.01 -10.26
C PRO A 133 5.84 1.70 -10.59
N THR A 134 5.38 1.58 -11.83
CA THR A 134 4.88 0.30 -12.34
C THR A 134 6.06 -0.66 -12.47
N THR A 135 6.13 -1.66 -11.61
CA THR A 135 7.23 -2.64 -11.60
C THR A 135 7.08 -3.76 -12.62
N GLU A 136 6.10 -3.71 -13.52
CA GLU A 136 6.02 -4.70 -14.58
C GLU A 136 7.29 -4.64 -15.43
N GLY A 137 8.16 -5.61 -15.22
CA GLY A 137 9.24 -5.99 -16.10
C GLY A 137 10.65 -5.51 -15.78
N GLY A 138 11.01 -5.15 -14.53
CA GLY A 138 12.39 -4.87 -14.12
C GLY A 138 12.91 -3.46 -14.45
N ALA A 139 13.97 -3.04 -13.71
CA ALA A 139 14.58 -1.70 -13.82
C ALA A 139 15.44 -1.52 -15.08
N PHE A 140 15.73 -2.59 -15.81
CA PHE A 140 16.56 -2.57 -17.00
C PHE A 140 15.88 -3.30 -18.18
N ARG A 141 16.18 -2.83 -19.39
CA ARG A 141 15.81 -3.50 -20.62
C ARG A 141 17.07 -3.84 -21.41
N LEU A 142 17.21 -5.13 -21.75
CA LEU A 142 18.13 -5.62 -22.77
C LEU A 142 17.42 -5.58 -24.12
N GLU A 143 18.07 -5.05 -25.10
CA GLU A 143 17.73 -5.17 -26.51
C GLU A 143 18.99 -5.60 -27.28
N ALA A 144 18.95 -6.75 -27.97
CA ALA A 144 20.07 -7.26 -28.73
C ALA A 144 19.62 -7.68 -30.15
N ARG A 145 20.42 -7.35 -31.15
CA ARG A 145 20.21 -7.76 -32.55
C ARG A 145 21.39 -8.58 -32.99
N LEU A 146 21.23 -9.91 -32.92
CA LEU A 146 22.30 -10.89 -33.10
C LEU A 146 22.02 -11.80 -34.28
N PRO A 147 23.06 -12.41 -34.91
CA PRO A 147 22.88 -13.55 -35.76
C PRO A 147 22.12 -14.67 -35.01
N ARG A 148 21.26 -15.41 -35.71
CA ARG A 148 20.36 -16.42 -35.09
C ARG A 148 21.06 -17.36 -34.11
N PRO A 149 22.22 -18.00 -34.44
CA PRO A 149 22.88 -18.89 -33.47
C PRO A 149 23.29 -18.20 -32.16
N ALA A 150 23.77 -16.97 -32.25
CA ALA A 150 24.18 -16.20 -31.05
C ALA A 150 22.96 -15.71 -30.24
N ALA A 151 21.85 -15.40 -30.90
CA ALA A 151 20.59 -15.06 -30.24
C ALA A 151 20.02 -16.28 -29.51
N ASP A 152 20.01 -17.45 -30.12
CA ASP A 152 19.53 -18.69 -29.51
C ASP A 152 20.39 -19.08 -28.28
N GLU A 153 21.71 -18.91 -28.35
CA GLU A 153 22.63 -19.15 -27.22
C GLU A 153 22.38 -18.17 -26.07
N LEU A 154 22.20 -16.87 -26.38
CA LEU A 154 21.88 -15.84 -25.37
C LEU A 154 20.54 -16.16 -24.69
N VAL A 155 19.51 -16.48 -25.45
CA VAL A 155 18.17 -16.83 -24.94
C VAL A 155 18.25 -18.05 -24.04
N ALA A 156 18.93 -19.13 -24.48
CA ALA A 156 19.11 -20.35 -23.68
C ALA A 156 19.84 -20.05 -22.36
N GLY A 157 20.88 -19.22 -22.40
CA GLY A 157 21.60 -18.79 -21.19
C GLY A 157 20.75 -17.96 -20.22
N LEU A 158 19.95 -17.04 -20.75
CA LEU A 158 19.03 -16.24 -19.94
C LEU A 158 17.92 -17.11 -19.32
N ALA A 159 17.38 -18.06 -20.10
CA ALA A 159 16.38 -18.99 -19.59
C ALA A 159 16.94 -19.90 -18.48
N ALA A 160 18.19 -20.34 -18.58
CA ALA A 160 18.87 -21.10 -17.54
C ALA A 160 19.07 -20.29 -16.24
N ASP A 161 19.14 -18.96 -16.34
CA ASP A 161 19.20 -18.05 -15.20
C ASP A 161 17.80 -17.65 -14.66
N GLY A 162 16.71 -18.25 -15.21
CA GLY A 162 15.33 -18.04 -14.75
C GLY A 162 14.61 -16.85 -15.40
N TYR A 163 15.13 -16.30 -16.49
CA TYR A 163 14.49 -15.21 -17.24
C TYR A 163 13.71 -15.75 -18.45
N ALA A 164 12.72 -15.00 -18.91
CA ALA A 164 11.91 -15.29 -20.08
C ALA A 164 12.10 -14.19 -21.15
N PRO A 165 13.18 -14.22 -21.94
CA PRO A 165 13.39 -13.26 -23.02
C PRO A 165 12.48 -13.51 -24.21
N ASP A 166 12.01 -12.43 -24.83
CA ASP A 166 11.35 -12.47 -26.13
C ASP A 166 12.38 -12.63 -27.24
N LEU A 167 12.10 -13.51 -28.19
CA LEU A 167 12.91 -13.72 -29.39
C LEU A 167 12.04 -13.51 -30.64
N GLU A 168 12.43 -12.53 -31.44
CA GLU A 168 11.73 -12.16 -32.68
C GLU A 168 12.68 -12.23 -33.89
N GLU A 169 12.22 -12.77 -35.00
CA GLU A 169 13.00 -12.75 -36.25
C GLU A 169 12.96 -11.34 -36.87
N ASP A 170 14.12 -10.78 -37.19
CA ASP A 170 14.29 -9.45 -37.76
C ASP A 170 15.25 -9.55 -38.99
N GLY A 171 14.75 -10.07 -40.09
CA GLY A 171 15.51 -10.27 -41.33
C GLY A 171 16.64 -11.28 -41.17
N ALA A 172 17.88 -10.88 -41.46
CA ALA A 172 19.08 -11.73 -41.33
C ALA A 172 19.55 -11.89 -39.86
N ARG A 173 18.93 -11.23 -38.93
CA ARG A 173 19.25 -11.26 -37.49
C ARG A 173 18.01 -11.62 -36.70
N SER A 174 18.21 -11.93 -35.44
CA SER A 174 17.13 -12.07 -34.44
C SER A 174 17.26 -10.98 -33.39
N ARG A 175 16.11 -10.47 -32.96
CA ARG A 175 16.00 -9.50 -31.87
C ARG A 175 15.67 -10.24 -30.60
N VAL A 176 16.50 -10.06 -29.56
CA VAL A 176 16.28 -10.54 -28.21
C VAL A 176 15.88 -9.36 -27.34
N ARG A 177 14.76 -9.44 -26.62
CA ARG A 177 14.32 -8.44 -25.66
C ARG A 177 14.10 -9.10 -24.30
N LEU A 178 14.49 -8.40 -23.25
CA LEU A 178 14.26 -8.83 -21.87
C LEU A 178 14.17 -7.60 -20.98
N THR A 179 13.17 -7.58 -20.11
CA THR A 179 13.17 -6.67 -18.97
C THR A 179 13.61 -7.44 -17.73
N PHE A 180 14.49 -6.84 -16.89
CA PHE A 180 15.13 -7.59 -15.83
C PHE A 180 15.59 -6.69 -14.68
N ASP A 181 15.81 -7.35 -13.53
CA ASP A 181 16.55 -6.84 -12.39
C ASP A 181 17.79 -7.70 -12.14
N GLY A 182 18.78 -7.16 -11.45
CA GLY A 182 20.01 -7.86 -11.11
C GLY A 182 21.07 -7.90 -12.22
N ASP A 183 22.09 -8.73 -12.05
CA ASP A 183 23.32 -8.71 -12.86
C ASP A 183 23.47 -9.87 -13.83
N ALA A 184 22.65 -10.93 -13.74
CA ALA A 184 22.82 -12.11 -14.60
C ALA A 184 22.72 -11.79 -16.10
N PRO A 185 21.72 -11.04 -16.58
CA PRO A 185 21.67 -10.66 -18.00
C PRO A 185 22.87 -9.83 -18.46
N ARG A 186 23.41 -8.96 -17.59
CA ARG A 186 24.63 -8.17 -17.87
C ARG A 186 25.85 -9.06 -18.04
N ARG A 187 25.99 -10.08 -17.17
CA ARG A 187 27.09 -11.07 -17.29
C ARG A 187 26.97 -11.88 -18.57
N ARG A 188 25.76 -12.29 -18.96
CA ARG A 188 25.52 -13.02 -20.21
C ARG A 188 25.92 -12.19 -21.43
N VAL A 189 25.49 -10.92 -21.49
CA VAL A 189 25.91 -10.00 -22.55
C VAL A 189 27.42 -9.76 -22.53
N GLY A 190 28.00 -9.60 -21.33
CA GLY A 190 29.46 -9.44 -21.15
C GLY A 190 30.30 -10.62 -21.58
N ALA A 191 29.73 -11.84 -21.63
CA ALA A 191 30.42 -13.06 -22.12
C ALA A 191 30.39 -13.21 -23.64
N LEU A 192 29.57 -12.45 -24.38
CA LEU A 192 29.56 -12.47 -25.83
C LEU A 192 30.89 -11.94 -26.42
N PRO A 193 31.32 -12.40 -27.62
CA PRO A 193 32.38 -11.76 -28.38
C PRO A 193 32.18 -10.25 -28.54
N LEU A 194 33.27 -9.47 -28.60
CA LEU A 194 33.22 -8.03 -28.63
C LEU A 194 32.37 -7.47 -29.79
N GLU A 195 32.50 -8.07 -30.97
CA GLU A 195 31.74 -7.71 -32.17
C GLU A 195 30.24 -7.95 -32.02
N LEU A 196 29.82 -8.92 -31.21
CA LEU A 196 28.40 -9.19 -30.92
C LEU A 196 27.88 -8.26 -29.81
N ARG A 197 28.72 -7.92 -28.82
CA ARG A 197 28.35 -6.98 -27.76
C ARG A 197 27.97 -5.58 -28.30
N ALA A 198 28.60 -5.15 -29.40
CA ALA A 198 28.29 -3.90 -30.05
C ALA A 198 26.83 -3.81 -30.58
N HIS A 199 26.15 -4.95 -30.66
CA HIS A 199 24.75 -5.05 -31.07
C HIS A 199 23.80 -5.32 -29.91
N CYS A 200 24.27 -5.20 -28.66
CA CYS A 200 23.49 -5.34 -27.44
C CYS A 200 23.43 -4.00 -26.70
N GLU A 201 22.25 -3.59 -26.32
CA GLU A 201 22.01 -2.39 -25.52
C GLU A 201 21.31 -2.76 -24.22
N ILE A 202 21.82 -2.26 -23.09
CA ILE A 202 21.16 -2.35 -21.80
C ILE A 202 20.86 -0.93 -21.32
N VAL A 203 19.59 -0.57 -21.33
CA VAL A 203 19.12 0.73 -20.88
C VAL A 203 18.46 0.63 -19.52
N ARG A 204 18.68 1.61 -18.67
CA ARG A 204 17.87 1.79 -17.46
C ARG A 204 16.50 2.28 -17.89
N ARG A 205 15.45 1.62 -17.43
CA ARG A 205 14.09 2.06 -17.66
C ARG A 205 13.72 3.12 -16.61
N GLU A 206 13.08 4.17 -17.07
CA GLU A 206 12.28 4.98 -16.16
C GLU A 206 10.92 4.30 -16.09
N PRO A 207 10.53 3.73 -14.94
CA PRO A 207 9.24 3.07 -14.82
C PRO A 207 8.13 4.09 -15.08
N ALA A 208 7.09 3.68 -15.80
CA ALA A 208 5.85 4.45 -15.81
C ALA A 208 5.28 4.48 -14.38
N PHE A 209 4.64 5.59 -14.03
CA PHE A 209 4.00 5.72 -12.73
C PHE A 209 2.51 5.43 -12.87
N PHE A 210 1.90 4.82 -11.86
CA PHE A 210 0.46 4.79 -11.73
C PHE A 210 -0.03 6.22 -11.44
N PRO A 211 -0.79 6.86 -12.32
CA PRO A 211 -1.17 8.27 -12.12
C PRO A 211 -2.13 8.46 -10.93
N THR A 212 -2.78 7.38 -10.51
CA THR A 212 -3.83 7.38 -9.47
C THR A 212 -3.50 6.51 -8.26
N ALA A 213 -2.33 5.87 -8.22
CA ALA A 213 -1.87 5.05 -7.11
C ALA A 213 -0.51 5.53 -6.61
N GLY A 214 -0.35 5.56 -5.29
CA GLY A 214 0.86 6.02 -4.61
C GLY A 214 0.57 6.53 -3.21
N GLN A 215 1.62 6.80 -2.45
CA GLN A 215 1.49 7.25 -1.07
C GLN A 215 0.97 8.68 -0.97
N ALA A 216 0.11 8.90 0.00
CA ALA A 216 -0.51 10.19 0.32
C ALA A 216 -1.31 10.79 -0.85
N ARG A 217 -2.07 11.84 -0.56
CA ARG A 217 -2.83 12.59 -1.57
C ARG A 217 -2.60 14.08 -1.41
N GLY A 218 -2.39 14.75 -2.55
CA GLY A 218 -2.50 16.19 -2.66
C GLY A 218 -3.83 16.57 -3.29
N VAL A 219 -4.60 17.42 -2.63
CA VAL A 219 -5.91 17.85 -3.12
C VAL A 219 -6.01 19.36 -3.15
N THR A 220 -6.75 19.87 -4.15
CA THR A 220 -7.13 21.28 -4.21
C THR A 220 -8.62 21.38 -3.94
N LEU A 221 -8.99 22.15 -2.93
CA LEU A 221 -10.41 22.38 -2.61
C LEU A 221 -11.06 23.19 -3.73
N ARG A 222 -12.26 22.80 -4.14
CA ARG A 222 -13.03 23.56 -5.14
C ARG A 222 -13.38 24.97 -4.67
N ARG A 223 -13.53 25.15 -3.37
CA ARG A 223 -13.73 26.44 -2.70
C ARG A 223 -12.78 26.53 -1.52
N PRO A 224 -11.85 27.49 -1.52
CA PRO A 224 -10.98 27.73 -0.36
C PRO A 224 -11.80 27.93 0.92
N ALA A 225 -11.29 27.46 2.04
CA ALA A 225 -12.01 27.44 3.30
C ALA A 225 -11.12 27.84 4.48
N ARG A 226 -11.72 28.25 5.59
CA ARG A 226 -11.02 28.48 6.87
C ARG A 226 -10.68 27.15 7.51
N ILE A 227 -9.63 27.11 8.32
CA ILE A 227 -9.15 25.89 8.98
C ILE A 227 -10.23 25.23 9.85
N GLU A 228 -11.07 26.03 10.52
CA GLU A 228 -12.17 25.52 11.36
C GLU A 228 -13.25 24.82 10.53
N GLN A 229 -13.47 25.27 9.30
CA GLN A 229 -14.44 24.65 8.39
C GLN A 229 -13.92 23.28 7.91
N ILE A 230 -12.62 23.20 7.60
CA ILE A 230 -11.95 21.95 7.22
C ILE A 230 -11.95 21.00 8.41
N ALA A 231 -11.57 21.46 9.60
CA ALA A 231 -11.58 20.65 10.83
C ALA A 231 -12.97 20.08 11.15
N ARG A 232 -14.05 20.85 10.92
CA ARG A 232 -15.42 20.33 11.07
C ARG A 232 -15.75 19.22 10.09
N LYS A 233 -15.31 19.34 8.81
CA LYS A 233 -15.50 18.29 7.81
C LYS A 233 -14.73 17.02 8.21
N ILE A 234 -13.47 17.14 8.60
CA ILE A 234 -12.63 16.04 9.08
C ILE A 234 -13.30 15.33 10.25
N LYS A 235 -13.70 16.09 11.29
CA LYS A 235 -14.39 15.51 12.45
C LYS A 235 -15.66 14.77 12.07
N LYS A 236 -16.47 15.33 11.18
CA LYS A 236 -17.69 14.68 10.69
C LYS A 236 -17.40 13.40 9.94
N HIS A 237 -16.40 13.42 9.06
CA HIS A 237 -16.01 12.26 8.23
C HIS A 237 -15.49 11.10 9.08
N LEU A 238 -14.64 11.43 10.07
CA LEU A 238 -14.02 10.43 10.96
C LEU A 238 -14.90 10.06 12.17
N GLY A 239 -16.04 10.75 12.39
CA GLY A 239 -16.88 10.55 13.57
C GLY A 239 -16.25 11.04 14.88
N LEU A 240 -15.34 12.04 14.83
CA LEU A 240 -14.57 12.51 15.98
C LEU A 240 -15.18 13.72 16.65
N ALA A 241 -15.12 13.76 17.98
CA ALA A 241 -15.47 14.96 18.76
C ALA A 241 -14.43 16.08 18.59
N GLN A 242 -13.17 15.73 18.45
CA GLN A 242 -12.05 16.66 18.43
C GLN A 242 -10.92 16.20 17.51
N VAL A 243 -10.09 17.16 17.08
CA VAL A 243 -8.81 16.97 16.37
C VAL A 243 -7.81 18.00 16.93
N ARG A 244 -6.52 17.71 16.80
CA ARG A 244 -5.48 18.68 17.19
C ARG A 244 -5.14 19.56 15.99
N ILE A 245 -5.03 20.87 16.22
CA ILE A 245 -4.78 21.88 15.18
C ILE A 245 -3.56 22.71 15.57
N ALA A 246 -2.63 22.87 14.63
CA ALA A 246 -1.59 23.87 14.68
C ALA A 246 -1.80 24.83 13.50
N THR A 247 -2.07 26.10 13.79
CA THR A 247 -2.43 27.11 12.79
C THR A 247 -1.23 27.99 12.47
N ALA A 248 -0.84 28.04 11.20
CA ALA A 248 0.18 28.96 10.74
C ALA A 248 -0.29 30.44 10.86
N PRO A 249 0.61 31.42 11.10
CA PRO A 249 0.23 32.82 11.33
C PRO A 249 -0.71 33.38 10.26
N ARG A 250 -0.40 33.16 8.97
CA ARG A 250 -1.23 33.65 7.85
C ARG A 250 -2.67 33.14 7.90
N HIS A 251 -2.89 31.91 8.38
CA HIS A 251 -4.22 31.31 8.48
C HIS A 251 -4.95 31.77 9.74
N ALA A 252 -4.22 32.09 10.82
CA ALA A 252 -4.76 32.74 12.01
C ALA A 252 -5.25 34.18 11.69
N GLU A 253 -4.58 34.87 10.78
CA GLU A 253 -4.94 36.19 10.27
C GLU A 253 -6.10 36.17 9.27
N GLY A 254 -6.58 34.97 8.88
CA GLY A 254 -7.78 34.79 8.06
C GLY A 254 -7.53 34.37 6.62
N SER A 255 -6.30 34.08 6.20
CA SER A 255 -6.05 33.49 4.89
C SER A 255 -6.78 32.17 4.75
N LEU A 256 -7.35 31.92 3.57
CA LEU A 256 -8.06 30.68 3.28
C LEU A 256 -7.09 29.59 2.83
N LEU A 257 -7.45 28.33 3.11
CA LEU A 257 -6.74 27.16 2.71
C LEU A 257 -7.36 26.60 1.43
N GLU A 258 -6.54 26.27 0.45
CA GLU A 258 -6.93 25.69 -0.83
C GLU A 258 -6.22 24.35 -1.08
N ARG A 259 -4.90 24.31 -0.90
CA ARG A 259 -4.08 23.12 -1.10
C ARG A 259 -3.91 22.33 0.20
N VAL A 260 -4.39 21.08 0.21
CA VAL A 260 -4.31 20.17 1.36
C VAL A 260 -3.51 18.93 0.97
N LEU A 261 -2.54 18.53 1.80
CA LEU A 261 -1.85 17.26 1.68
C LEU A 261 -2.32 16.33 2.78
N ILE A 262 -2.58 15.07 2.42
CA ILE A 262 -3.24 14.06 3.26
C ILE A 262 -2.42 12.78 3.28
N CYS A 263 -2.21 12.22 4.46
CA CYS A 263 -1.64 10.89 4.62
C CYS A 263 -2.24 10.20 5.86
N ALA A 264 -2.67 8.96 5.71
CA ALA A 264 -3.11 8.13 6.82
C ALA A 264 -1.95 7.86 7.80
N GLY A 265 -2.27 7.52 9.05
CA GLY A 265 -1.31 7.12 10.06
C GLY A 265 -0.24 8.18 10.38
N ALA A 266 1.03 7.80 10.31
CA ALA A 266 2.20 8.66 10.61
C ALA A 266 2.75 9.35 9.34
N GLY A 267 1.98 10.26 8.73
CA GLY A 267 2.27 10.86 7.43
C GLY A 267 3.34 11.96 7.41
N GLY A 268 4.00 12.27 8.51
CA GLY A 268 4.93 13.40 8.61
C GLY A 268 6.00 13.43 7.50
N SER A 269 6.66 12.32 7.24
CA SER A 269 7.71 12.19 6.22
C SER A 269 7.17 12.23 4.78
N ALA A 270 5.96 11.72 4.56
CA ALA A 270 5.32 11.71 3.25
C ALA A 270 4.84 13.12 2.84
N LEU A 271 4.44 13.95 3.81
CA LEU A 271 3.89 15.28 3.57
C LEU A 271 4.97 16.37 3.54
N ALA A 272 5.89 16.38 4.48
CA ALA A 272 6.93 17.40 4.59
C ALA A 272 8.18 17.06 3.73
N PRO A 273 8.84 18.07 3.13
CA PRO A 273 8.59 19.50 3.22
C PRO A 273 7.77 20.09 2.04
N ARG A 274 6.83 19.37 1.49
CA ARG A 274 6.06 19.77 0.29
C ARG A 274 5.22 21.03 0.53
N PRO A 275 5.11 21.96 -0.43
CA PRO A 275 4.33 23.18 -0.27
C PRO A 275 2.83 22.88 -0.23
N ALA A 276 2.13 23.40 0.80
CA ALA A 276 0.70 23.33 0.96
C ALA A 276 0.18 24.36 1.96
N ASP A 277 -1.13 24.57 2.01
CA ASP A 277 -1.77 25.37 3.05
C ASP A 277 -2.01 24.52 4.30
N LEU A 278 -2.28 23.22 4.15
CA LEU A 278 -2.60 22.31 5.23
C LEU A 278 -1.98 20.93 5.04
N TYR A 279 -1.40 20.37 6.09
CA TYR A 279 -1.15 18.95 6.25
C TYR A 279 -2.23 18.33 7.15
N TRP A 280 -2.85 17.26 6.68
CA TRP A 280 -3.75 16.44 7.47
C TRP A 280 -3.24 15.00 7.53
N THR A 281 -2.97 14.53 8.74
CA THR A 281 -2.50 13.16 9.00
C THR A 281 -2.97 12.68 10.38
N GLY A 282 -2.71 11.41 10.71
CA GLY A 282 -2.98 10.89 12.03
C GLY A 282 -2.04 11.48 13.07
N GLU A 283 -0.74 11.38 12.85
CA GLU A 283 0.28 11.88 13.79
C GLU A 283 1.52 12.45 13.07
N MET A 284 2.22 13.34 13.76
CA MET A 284 3.43 14.00 13.31
C MET A 284 4.30 14.38 14.49
N ARG A 285 5.63 14.33 14.35
CA ARG A 285 6.55 14.74 15.40
C ARG A 285 6.43 16.25 15.67
N HIS A 286 6.64 16.65 16.93
CA HIS A 286 6.54 18.05 17.36
C HIS A 286 7.37 19.01 16.48
N HIS A 287 8.64 18.68 16.23
CA HIS A 287 9.52 19.54 15.42
C HIS A 287 9.09 19.62 13.95
N ASP A 288 8.49 18.58 13.41
CA ASP A 288 7.95 18.59 12.03
C ASP A 288 6.73 19.51 11.94
N VAL A 289 5.89 19.56 12.99
CA VAL A 289 4.79 20.51 13.09
C VAL A 289 5.32 21.94 13.13
N LEU A 290 6.31 22.24 13.97
CA LEU A 290 6.92 23.58 14.04
C LEU A 290 7.50 24.00 12.69
N ALA A 291 8.24 23.11 12.04
CA ALA A 291 8.81 23.35 10.72
C ALA A 291 7.73 23.56 9.63
N ALA A 292 6.57 22.95 9.75
CA ALA A 292 5.44 23.22 8.85
C ALA A 292 4.88 24.63 9.09
N LEU A 293 4.68 25.03 10.34
CA LEU A 293 4.20 26.37 10.70
C LEU A 293 5.14 27.47 10.21
N ASP A 294 6.47 27.28 10.34
CA ASP A 294 7.49 28.21 9.87
C ASP A 294 7.41 28.42 8.35
N ARG A 295 7.00 27.39 7.61
CA ARG A 295 6.75 27.46 6.16
C ARG A 295 5.38 28.04 5.80
N GLY A 296 4.57 28.42 6.79
CA GLY A 296 3.22 28.92 6.58
C GLY A 296 2.18 27.83 6.30
N THR A 297 2.48 26.56 6.60
CA THR A 297 1.57 25.42 6.45
C THR A 297 0.94 25.08 7.81
N SER A 298 -0.38 25.07 7.89
CA SER A 298 -1.11 24.59 9.08
C SER A 298 -1.12 23.06 9.14
N VAL A 299 -1.37 22.50 10.33
CA VAL A 299 -1.42 21.05 10.53
C VAL A 299 -2.69 20.66 11.30
N ILE A 300 -3.36 19.59 10.83
CA ILE A 300 -4.43 18.93 11.58
C ILE A 300 -4.00 17.48 11.82
N LEU A 301 -4.06 17.06 13.11
CA LEU A 301 -3.77 15.69 13.52
C LEU A 301 -5.03 15.05 14.09
N SER A 302 -5.34 13.83 13.64
CA SER A 302 -6.59 13.12 13.97
C SER A 302 -6.35 11.83 14.75
N GLU A 303 -5.14 11.60 15.27
CA GLU A 303 -4.61 10.35 15.82
C GLU A 303 -4.46 9.24 14.74
N HIS A 304 -3.55 8.30 14.98
CA HIS A 304 -3.10 7.32 13.98
C HIS A 304 -4.28 6.55 13.37
N THR A 305 -4.88 5.67 14.17
CA THR A 305 -5.87 4.72 13.66
C THR A 305 -7.23 5.35 13.34
N HIS A 306 -7.50 6.56 13.80
CA HIS A 306 -8.70 7.30 13.38
C HIS A 306 -8.68 7.66 11.89
N THR A 307 -7.49 7.82 11.30
CA THR A 307 -7.36 8.04 9.85
C THR A 307 -7.54 6.77 9.01
N GLU A 308 -7.69 5.62 9.64
CA GLU A 308 -7.71 4.29 9.01
C GLU A 308 -9.00 3.52 9.32
N ARG A 309 -9.40 3.51 10.60
CA ARG A 309 -10.50 2.70 11.14
C ARG A 309 -11.84 2.93 10.42
N GLY A 310 -12.14 4.17 10.08
CA GLY A 310 -13.36 4.54 9.36
C GLY A 310 -13.44 4.01 7.93
N TYR A 311 -12.32 3.55 7.37
CA TYR A 311 -12.28 2.92 6.05
C TYR A 311 -12.73 1.45 6.05
N LEU A 312 -12.68 0.73 7.18
CA LEU A 312 -13.03 -0.69 7.22
C LEU A 312 -14.45 -1.01 6.70
N PRO A 313 -15.49 -0.21 6.97
CA PRO A 313 -16.80 -0.40 6.32
C PRO A 313 -16.75 -0.29 4.80
N VAL A 314 -15.95 0.64 4.26
CA VAL A 314 -15.76 0.81 2.82
C VAL A 314 -15.03 -0.39 2.23
N LEU A 315 -13.98 -0.86 2.91
CA LEU A 315 -13.26 -2.08 2.51
C LEU A 315 -14.18 -3.29 2.50
N ARG A 316 -15.06 -3.43 3.52
CA ARG A 316 -16.07 -4.49 3.57
C ARG A 316 -16.95 -4.49 2.33
N GLU A 317 -17.52 -3.33 1.97
CA GLU A 317 -18.41 -3.22 0.81
C GLU A 317 -17.68 -3.53 -0.51
N ARG A 318 -16.45 -3.04 -0.66
CA ARG A 318 -15.62 -3.31 -1.84
C ARG A 318 -15.23 -4.79 -1.95
N LEU A 319 -14.82 -5.40 -0.84
CA LEU A 319 -14.44 -6.82 -0.81
C LEU A 319 -15.64 -7.74 -1.01
N ASP A 320 -16.80 -7.39 -0.48
CA ASP A 320 -18.07 -8.11 -0.70
C ASP A 320 -18.44 -8.13 -2.19
N ALA A 321 -18.29 -6.98 -2.86
CA ALA A 321 -18.50 -6.88 -4.31
C ALA A 321 -17.50 -7.70 -5.13
N GLU A 322 -16.22 -7.74 -4.73
CA GLU A 322 -15.17 -8.54 -5.39
C GLU A 322 -15.36 -10.05 -5.21
N LEU A 323 -16.08 -10.46 -4.16
CA LEU A 323 -16.35 -11.84 -3.81
C LEU A 323 -17.79 -12.27 -4.12
N ASP A 324 -18.56 -11.44 -4.85
CA ASP A 324 -19.95 -11.73 -5.24
C ASP A 324 -20.86 -12.16 -4.07
N GLY A 325 -20.60 -11.67 -2.86
CA GLY A 325 -21.31 -12.02 -1.62
C GLY A 325 -21.10 -13.46 -1.13
N GLU A 326 -20.11 -14.19 -1.66
CA GLU A 326 -19.81 -15.58 -1.26
C GLU A 326 -19.23 -15.71 0.16
N VAL A 327 -18.71 -14.60 0.74
CA VAL A 327 -18.04 -14.55 2.05
C VAL A 327 -18.77 -13.56 2.95
N MET A 328 -19.15 -13.98 4.14
CA MET A 328 -19.64 -13.06 5.17
C MET A 328 -18.48 -12.24 5.72
N ILE A 329 -18.53 -10.92 5.57
CA ILE A 329 -17.47 -10.03 5.98
C ILE A 329 -17.93 -9.16 7.15
N ASP A 330 -17.30 -9.38 8.30
CA ASP A 330 -17.55 -8.64 9.52
C ASP A 330 -16.43 -7.61 9.77
N VAL A 331 -16.78 -6.46 10.36
CA VAL A 331 -15.80 -5.52 10.91
C VAL A 331 -15.72 -5.78 12.42
N SER A 332 -14.53 -5.94 12.96
CA SER A 332 -14.30 -6.24 14.37
C SER A 332 -14.94 -5.19 15.29
N ARG A 333 -15.61 -5.66 16.34
CA ARG A 333 -16.14 -4.83 17.42
C ARG A 333 -15.19 -4.75 18.61
N ALA A 334 -14.27 -5.71 18.71
CA ALA A 334 -13.25 -5.76 19.75
C ALA A 334 -12.04 -4.87 19.43
N ASP A 335 -11.93 -4.42 18.17
CA ASP A 335 -10.88 -3.52 17.72
C ASP A 335 -11.25 -2.07 18.08
N VAL A 336 -10.59 -1.53 19.08
CA VAL A 336 -10.83 -0.18 19.61
C VAL A 336 -9.55 0.64 19.60
N GLU A 337 -9.72 1.98 19.50
CA GLU A 337 -8.61 2.92 19.63
C GLU A 337 -7.92 2.76 21.00
N PRO A 338 -6.60 2.47 21.05
CA PRO A 338 -5.89 2.27 22.30
C PRO A 338 -5.70 3.55 23.11
N LEU A 339 -5.67 4.72 22.43
CA LEU A 339 -5.51 6.02 23.07
C LEU A 339 -6.88 6.64 23.34
N ARG A 340 -7.13 7.05 24.57
CA ARG A 340 -8.35 7.75 24.98
C ARG A 340 -8.01 9.18 25.39
N THR A 341 -8.81 10.13 24.90
CA THR A 341 -8.77 11.49 25.42
C THR A 341 -9.70 11.58 26.62
N CYS A 342 -9.18 12.07 27.75
CA CYS A 342 -9.91 12.26 29.02
C CYS A 342 -10.29 13.72 29.23
#